data_5b18b0a01b2a65796933205b5c4d3f5d
#
_entry.id   5b18b0a01b2a65796933205b5c4d3f5d
#
_cell.length_a   1.000
_cell.length_b   1.000
_cell.length_c   1.000
_cell.angle_alpha   90.00
_cell.angle_beta   90.00
_cell.angle_gamma   90.00
#
_symmetry.space_group_name_H-M   'P 1'
#
loop_
_entity.id
_entity.type
_entity.pdbx_description
1 polymer ?
#
loop_
_entity_poly.entity_id
_entity_poly.type
_entity_poly.pdbx_seq_one_letter_code
_entity_poly.pdbx_strand_id
1 'polypeptide(L)'
;MRLHPQEPEARSWEPLDDVELTVRMRALLPPGEHALILVDGRSGAGKSTAAERLARLLDGALVHSDDIAWYHHPIDWAELLVDGVIAPWRCGEAVSFRPPGWVSRGRRGAVDVPARPLLVVEGVGAGRASLAACAELVVWVQSDRDEARRRGLARDVELGRSPQGAVEFWDEWMQAEEPFLAADRPWSRASLVVNGTSPEELRTRTLVAPGPLGA
;
A
#
# COMPACT_ATOMS: atom_id res chain seq x y z
N MET A 1 17.61 -9.16 5.53
CA MET A 1 16.64 -9.39 4.45
C MET A 1 17.33 -9.40 3.10
N ARG A 2 16.87 -10.20 2.14
CA ARG A 2 17.30 -10.08 0.74
C ARG A 2 16.39 -9.06 0.05
N LEU A 3 16.91 -7.86 -0.15
CA LEU A 3 16.17 -6.76 -0.76
C LEU A 3 16.49 -6.61 -2.25
N HIS A 4 15.75 -5.74 -2.91
CA HIS A 4 16.11 -5.30 -4.26
C HIS A 4 17.44 -4.51 -4.21
N PRO A 5 18.31 -4.60 -5.24
CA PRO A 5 19.63 -3.97 -5.21
C PRO A 5 19.65 -2.47 -4.93
N GLN A 6 18.57 -1.75 -5.22
CA GLN A 6 18.47 -0.31 -5.01
C GLN A 6 17.69 0.08 -3.76
N GLU A 7 17.10 -0.88 -3.05
CA GLU A 7 16.32 -0.63 -1.84
C GLU A 7 17.22 -0.74 -0.61
N PRO A 8 17.43 0.35 0.13
CA PRO A 8 18.24 0.33 1.35
C PRO A 8 17.56 -0.48 2.45
N GLU A 9 18.32 -1.26 3.19
CA GLU A 9 17.78 -2.02 4.32
C GLU A 9 17.50 -1.10 5.51
N ALA A 10 16.27 -1.18 6.03
CA ALA A 10 15.91 -0.51 7.28
C ALA A 10 16.67 -1.14 8.45
N ARG A 11 17.10 -0.28 9.37
CA ARG A 11 17.86 -0.66 10.56
C ARG A 11 17.08 -0.29 11.82
N SER A 12 17.46 -0.90 12.95
CA SER A 12 16.91 -0.55 14.26
C SER A 12 15.39 -0.78 14.35
N TRP A 13 14.96 -1.98 14.02
CA TRP A 13 13.56 -2.38 14.13
C TRP A 13 13.06 -2.34 15.57
N GLU A 14 12.00 -1.59 15.79
CA GLU A 14 11.29 -1.44 17.07
C GLU A 14 9.97 -2.23 17.01
N PRO A 15 9.72 -3.17 17.93
CA PRO A 15 8.47 -3.89 18.01
C PRO A 15 7.41 -3.06 18.74
N LEU A 16 6.30 -2.73 18.07
CA LEU A 16 5.19 -1.99 18.64
C LEU A 16 3.93 -2.86 18.73
N ASP A 17 3.23 -2.80 19.84
CA ASP A 17 1.87 -3.32 19.98
C ASP A 17 0.83 -2.36 19.34
N ASP A 18 -0.46 -2.69 19.45
CA ASP A 18 -1.54 -1.89 18.87
C ASP A 18 -1.63 -0.47 19.48
N VAL A 19 -1.37 -0.35 20.79
CA VAL A 19 -1.45 0.95 21.47
C VAL A 19 -0.25 1.82 21.10
N GLU A 20 0.95 1.25 21.17
CA GLU A 20 2.19 1.92 20.82
C GLU A 20 2.21 2.35 19.35
N LEU A 21 1.73 1.47 18.44
CA LEU A 21 1.62 1.79 17.02
C LEU A 21 0.62 2.92 16.78
N THR A 22 -0.53 2.89 17.45
CA THR A 22 -1.53 3.96 17.36
C THR A 22 -0.94 5.31 17.80
N VAL A 23 -0.25 5.33 18.95
CA VAL A 23 0.42 6.54 19.46
C VAL A 23 1.47 7.03 18.47
N ARG A 24 2.31 6.14 17.97
CA ARG A 24 3.34 6.47 16.97
C ARG A 24 2.75 7.07 15.70
N MET A 25 1.72 6.44 15.14
CA MET A 25 1.06 6.92 13.93
C MET A 25 0.41 8.29 14.13
N ARG A 26 -0.30 8.49 15.24
CA ARG A 26 -0.92 9.78 15.57
C ARG A 26 0.11 10.89 15.79
N ALA A 27 1.28 10.58 16.34
CA ALA A 27 2.37 11.53 16.50
C ALA A 27 3.03 11.95 15.18
N LEU A 28 2.97 11.09 14.16
CA LEU A 28 3.47 11.40 12.82
C LEU A 28 2.48 12.18 11.97
N LEU A 29 1.18 12.11 12.29
CA LEU A 29 0.14 12.83 11.56
C LEU A 29 0.07 14.29 12.05
N PRO A 30 -0.04 15.27 11.13
CA PRO A 30 -0.26 16.65 11.52
C PRO A 30 -1.65 16.79 12.20
N PRO A 31 -1.83 17.78 13.06
CA PRO A 31 -3.15 18.13 13.55
C PRO A 31 -4.02 18.62 12.38
N GLY A 32 -5.19 18.02 12.20
CA GLY A 32 -6.09 18.37 11.11
C GLY A 32 -7.31 17.47 11.05
N GLU A 33 -8.27 17.87 10.21
CA GLU A 33 -9.55 17.16 10.09
C GLU A 33 -9.47 15.96 9.14
N HIS A 34 -8.56 15.97 8.16
CA HIS A 34 -8.41 14.90 7.19
C HIS A 34 -6.93 14.50 7.03
N ALA A 35 -6.66 13.22 7.08
CA ALA A 35 -5.32 12.67 6.89
C ALA A 35 -5.31 11.50 5.90
N LEU A 36 -4.49 11.59 4.86
CA LEU A 36 -4.23 10.54 3.89
C LEU A 36 -2.93 9.80 4.27
N ILE A 37 -3.04 8.50 4.47
CA ILE A 37 -1.90 7.61 4.69
C ILE A 37 -1.74 6.73 3.44
N LEU A 38 -0.57 6.74 2.85
CA LEU A 38 -0.21 5.87 1.74
C LEU A 38 0.64 4.71 2.25
N VAL A 39 0.23 3.48 1.96
CA VAL A 39 0.96 2.27 2.33
C VAL A 39 1.47 1.61 1.05
N ASP A 40 2.77 1.71 0.82
CA ASP A 40 3.43 1.17 -0.37
C ASP A 40 4.43 0.07 -0.01
N GLY A 41 4.84 -0.68 -0.97
CA GLY A 41 5.76 -1.81 -0.85
C GLY A 41 5.63 -2.73 -2.04
N ARG A 42 6.53 -3.69 -2.16
CA ARG A 42 6.52 -4.66 -3.25
C ARG A 42 5.32 -5.60 -3.21
N SER A 43 4.99 -6.18 -4.35
CA SER A 43 4.04 -7.30 -4.41
C SER A 43 4.45 -8.39 -3.43
N GLY A 44 3.47 -8.92 -2.68
CA GLY A 44 3.71 -9.92 -1.64
C GLY A 44 4.38 -9.40 -0.37
N ALA A 45 4.69 -8.10 -0.25
CA ALA A 45 5.39 -7.53 0.91
C ALA A 45 4.55 -7.50 2.21
N GLY A 46 3.23 -7.67 2.15
CA GLY A 46 2.36 -7.60 3.32
C GLY A 46 1.66 -6.24 3.50
N LYS A 47 1.62 -5.41 2.45
CA LYS A 47 0.96 -4.09 2.45
C LYS A 47 -0.48 -4.14 2.94
N SER A 48 -1.30 -5.01 2.36
CA SER A 48 -2.72 -5.12 2.70
C SER A 48 -2.91 -5.43 4.19
N THR A 49 -2.13 -6.36 4.75
CA THR A 49 -2.18 -6.68 6.19
C THR A 49 -1.79 -5.46 7.05
N ALA A 50 -0.75 -4.73 6.67
CA ALA A 50 -0.33 -3.52 7.38
C ALA A 50 -1.38 -2.42 7.27
N ALA A 51 -1.92 -2.18 6.07
CA ALA A 51 -2.92 -1.15 5.82
C ALA A 51 -4.25 -1.42 6.52
N GLU A 52 -4.74 -2.66 6.50
CA GLU A 52 -5.93 -3.11 7.25
C GLU A 52 -5.77 -2.85 8.74
N ARG A 53 -4.59 -3.19 9.30
CA ARG A 53 -4.29 -2.93 10.71
C ARG A 53 -4.29 -1.44 11.01
N LEU A 54 -3.61 -0.64 10.20
CA LEU A 54 -3.56 0.82 10.39
C LEU A 54 -4.94 1.44 10.27
N ALA A 55 -5.74 1.09 9.26
CA ALA A 55 -7.10 1.58 9.09
C ALA A 55 -7.97 1.24 10.30
N ARG A 56 -7.89 0.01 10.80
CA ARG A 56 -8.62 -0.43 12.00
C ARG A 56 -8.19 0.35 13.26
N LEU A 57 -6.89 0.51 13.49
CA LEU A 57 -6.37 1.16 14.70
C LEU A 57 -6.65 2.67 14.72
N LEU A 58 -6.69 3.29 13.57
CA LEU A 58 -6.88 4.74 13.42
C LEU A 58 -8.33 5.12 13.10
N ASP A 59 -9.25 4.16 13.01
CA ASP A 59 -10.64 4.33 12.56
C ASP A 59 -10.74 4.98 11.17
N GLY A 60 -9.86 4.56 10.25
CA GLY A 60 -9.78 5.07 8.89
C GLY A 60 -10.59 4.25 7.90
N ALA A 61 -10.92 4.86 6.76
CA ALA A 61 -11.34 4.14 5.57
C ALA A 61 -10.12 3.50 4.88
N LEU A 62 -10.35 2.43 4.11
CA LEU A 62 -9.29 1.73 3.36
C LEU A 62 -9.67 1.61 1.89
N VAL A 63 -8.70 1.90 1.02
CA VAL A 63 -8.81 1.70 -0.43
C VAL A 63 -7.61 0.89 -0.92
N HIS A 64 -7.89 -0.14 -1.72
CA HIS A 64 -6.89 -0.92 -2.41
C HIS A 64 -6.68 -0.36 -3.82
N SER A 65 -5.46 0.01 -4.17
CA SER A 65 -5.15 0.53 -5.51
C SER A 65 -5.43 -0.49 -6.61
N ASP A 66 -5.36 -1.78 -6.30
CA ASP A 66 -5.70 -2.85 -7.22
C ASP A 66 -7.15 -2.77 -7.72
N ASP A 67 -8.08 -2.27 -6.90
CA ASP A 67 -9.46 -2.02 -7.32
C ASP A 67 -9.55 -0.86 -8.33
N ILE A 68 -8.73 0.17 -8.17
CA ILE A 68 -8.66 1.31 -9.09
C ILE A 68 -7.97 0.90 -10.39
N ALA A 69 -6.87 0.16 -10.29
CA ALA A 69 -6.05 -0.31 -11.41
C ALA A 69 -6.69 -1.43 -12.23
N TRP A 70 -7.73 -2.10 -11.69
CA TRP A 70 -8.31 -3.29 -12.29
C TRP A 70 -8.76 -3.06 -13.73
N TYR A 71 -8.18 -3.81 -14.68
CA TYR A 71 -8.36 -3.65 -16.14
C TYR A 71 -8.10 -2.22 -16.66
N HIS A 72 -7.20 -1.49 -16.00
CA HIS A 72 -6.69 -0.22 -16.48
C HIS A 72 -5.19 -0.37 -16.83
N HIS A 73 -4.30 0.08 -15.99
CA HIS A 73 -2.86 -0.05 -16.16
C HIS A 73 -2.22 -0.43 -14.82
N PRO A 74 -1.25 -1.36 -14.79
CA PRO A 74 -0.69 -1.85 -13.53
C PRO A 74 -0.05 -0.75 -12.67
N ILE A 75 0.48 0.28 -13.31
CA ILE A 75 1.18 1.38 -12.62
C ILE A 75 0.49 2.73 -12.82
N ASP A 76 -0.07 3.02 -14.00
CA ASP A 76 -0.59 4.36 -14.35
C ASP A 76 -2.08 4.50 -14.00
N TRP A 77 -2.38 4.60 -12.70
CA TRP A 77 -3.73 4.70 -12.14
C TRP A 77 -3.90 5.87 -11.13
N ALA A 78 -2.82 6.62 -10.87
CA ALA A 78 -2.82 7.63 -9.82
C ALA A 78 -3.86 8.74 -10.05
N GLU A 79 -4.02 9.21 -11.28
CA GLU A 79 -5.03 10.24 -11.61
C GLU A 79 -6.45 9.75 -11.34
N LEU A 80 -6.76 8.49 -11.68
CA LEU A 80 -8.08 7.90 -11.37
C LEU A 80 -8.35 7.86 -9.86
N LEU A 81 -7.34 7.56 -9.05
CA LEU A 81 -7.46 7.57 -7.61
C LEU A 81 -7.66 9.00 -7.07
N VAL A 82 -6.88 9.96 -7.57
CA VAL A 82 -7.00 11.36 -7.13
C VAL A 82 -8.38 11.89 -7.45
N ASP A 83 -8.80 11.81 -8.69
CA ASP A 83 -10.06 12.42 -9.16
C ASP A 83 -11.28 11.67 -8.64
N GLY A 84 -11.21 10.34 -8.62
CA GLY A 84 -12.35 9.50 -8.26
C GLY A 84 -12.53 9.28 -6.77
N VAL A 85 -11.48 9.42 -5.97
CA VAL A 85 -11.50 9.08 -4.55
C VAL A 85 -10.95 10.18 -3.66
N ILE A 86 -9.68 10.59 -3.85
CA ILE A 86 -9.01 11.46 -2.88
C ILE A 86 -9.62 12.85 -2.87
N ALA A 87 -9.86 13.45 -4.04
CA ALA A 87 -10.38 14.83 -4.12
C ALA A 87 -11.78 14.96 -3.50
N PRO A 88 -12.79 14.14 -3.85
CA PRO A 88 -14.10 14.21 -3.19
C PRO A 88 -14.05 13.86 -1.71
N TRP A 89 -13.25 12.86 -1.31
CA TRP A 89 -13.06 12.54 0.10
C TRP A 89 -12.45 13.74 0.89
N ARG A 90 -11.50 14.45 0.32
CA ARG A 90 -10.90 15.66 0.92
C ARG A 90 -11.93 16.78 1.12
N CYS A 91 -12.99 16.80 0.31
CA CYS A 91 -14.13 17.73 0.49
C CYS A 91 -15.09 17.27 1.61
N GLY A 92 -14.81 16.18 2.31
CA GLY A 92 -15.67 15.63 3.37
C GLY A 92 -16.83 14.78 2.85
N GLU A 93 -16.80 14.39 1.58
CA GLU A 93 -17.86 13.59 0.96
C GLU A 93 -17.63 12.09 1.14
N ALA A 94 -18.71 11.34 1.28
CA ALA A 94 -18.65 9.89 1.07
C ALA A 94 -18.50 9.63 -0.42
N VAL A 95 -17.57 8.74 -0.77
CA VAL A 95 -17.25 8.42 -2.17
C VAL A 95 -17.84 7.09 -2.57
N SER A 96 -18.42 7.02 -3.77
CA SER A 96 -18.82 5.79 -4.44
C SER A 96 -18.33 5.86 -5.88
N PHE A 97 -17.09 5.42 -6.09
CA PHE A 97 -16.39 5.54 -7.37
C PHE A 97 -16.41 4.22 -8.15
N ARG A 98 -16.75 4.30 -9.42
CA ARG A 98 -16.66 3.17 -10.36
C ARG A 98 -15.53 3.41 -11.34
N PRO A 99 -14.35 2.77 -11.16
CA PRO A 99 -13.24 2.87 -12.09
C PRO A 99 -13.64 2.48 -13.53
N PRO A 100 -13.05 3.09 -14.56
CA PRO A 100 -13.36 2.79 -15.96
C PRO A 100 -13.26 1.30 -16.32
N GLY A 101 -12.30 0.58 -15.74
CA GLY A 101 -12.16 -0.86 -15.90
C GLY A 101 -13.39 -1.64 -15.40
N TRP A 102 -13.98 -1.23 -14.27
CA TRP A 102 -15.22 -1.85 -13.75
C TRP A 102 -16.40 -1.60 -14.68
N VAL A 103 -16.52 -0.37 -15.18
CA VAL A 103 -17.62 -0.02 -16.12
C VAL A 103 -17.51 -0.82 -17.40
N SER A 104 -16.34 -0.84 -18.02
CA SER A 104 -16.11 -1.51 -19.33
C SER A 104 -16.28 -3.04 -19.26
N ARG A 105 -16.05 -3.63 -18.07
CA ARG A 105 -16.16 -5.08 -17.85
C ARG A 105 -17.44 -5.51 -17.13
N GLY A 106 -18.36 -4.58 -16.87
CA GLY A 106 -19.62 -4.87 -16.20
C GLY A 106 -19.47 -5.36 -14.75
N ARG A 107 -18.34 -5.08 -14.09
CA ARG A 107 -18.15 -5.40 -12.66
C ARG A 107 -19.16 -4.61 -11.85
N ARG A 108 -19.91 -5.29 -10.99
CA ARG A 108 -20.92 -4.68 -10.11
C ARG A 108 -20.26 -4.00 -8.91
N GLY A 109 -21.00 -3.10 -8.24
CA GLY A 109 -20.56 -2.35 -7.08
C GLY A 109 -19.71 -1.13 -7.44
N ALA A 110 -19.06 -0.58 -6.45
CA ALA A 110 -18.17 0.58 -6.54
C ALA A 110 -17.05 0.48 -5.49
N VAL A 111 -16.07 1.33 -5.58
CA VAL A 111 -15.13 1.61 -4.51
C VAL A 111 -15.81 2.62 -3.58
N ASP A 112 -16.31 2.12 -2.45
CA ASP A 112 -17.07 2.92 -1.50
C ASP A 112 -16.16 3.36 -0.35
N VAL A 113 -16.06 4.68 -0.15
CA VAL A 113 -15.26 5.29 0.92
C VAL A 113 -16.18 6.13 1.80
N PRO A 114 -16.37 5.77 3.07
CA PRO A 114 -17.15 6.59 3.99
C PRO A 114 -16.48 7.94 4.25
N ALA A 115 -17.26 8.95 4.59
CA ALA A 115 -16.77 10.28 4.98
C ALA A 115 -16.10 10.25 6.37
N ARG A 116 -14.98 9.54 6.46
CA ARG A 116 -14.14 9.47 7.67
C ARG A 116 -12.97 10.44 7.55
N PRO A 117 -12.47 10.97 8.68
CA PRO A 117 -11.37 11.93 8.64
C PRO A 117 -10.02 11.30 8.23
N LEU A 118 -9.92 9.96 8.22
CA LEU A 118 -8.69 9.27 7.86
C LEU A 118 -8.94 8.29 6.71
N LEU A 119 -8.11 8.38 5.68
CA LEU A 119 -8.10 7.47 4.55
C LEU A 119 -6.73 6.79 4.45
N VAL A 120 -6.74 5.47 4.39
CA VAL A 120 -5.56 4.66 4.06
C VAL A 120 -5.71 4.17 2.62
N VAL A 121 -4.71 4.43 1.80
CA VAL A 121 -4.62 3.87 0.44
C VAL A 121 -3.43 2.93 0.40
N GLU A 122 -3.64 1.70 -0.05
CA GLU A 122 -2.55 0.74 -0.17
C GLU A 122 -2.39 0.19 -1.59
N GLY A 123 -1.17 -0.17 -1.93
CA GLY A 123 -0.84 -0.88 -3.14
C GLY A 123 0.55 -0.53 -3.68
N VAL A 124 1.00 -1.25 -4.70
CA VAL A 124 2.26 -0.97 -5.37
C VAL A 124 2.20 0.39 -6.04
N GLY A 125 3.10 1.29 -5.65
CA GLY A 125 3.14 2.66 -6.16
C GLY A 125 2.15 3.62 -5.48
N ALA A 126 1.52 3.23 -4.37
CA ALA A 126 0.72 4.17 -3.58
C ALA A 126 1.58 5.33 -3.05
N GLY A 127 2.82 5.06 -2.64
CA GLY A 127 3.79 6.05 -2.16
C GLY A 127 4.55 6.80 -3.25
N ARG A 128 4.10 6.75 -4.52
CA ARG A 128 4.74 7.47 -5.63
C ARG A 128 4.79 8.97 -5.41
N ALA A 129 5.75 9.65 -6.05
CA ALA A 129 5.99 11.07 -5.84
C ALA A 129 4.74 11.94 -6.00
N SER A 130 3.92 11.68 -7.02
CA SER A 130 2.71 12.47 -7.28
C SER A 130 1.64 12.32 -6.18
N LEU A 131 1.47 11.14 -5.61
CA LEU A 131 0.52 10.90 -4.51
C LEU A 131 1.09 11.32 -3.16
N ALA A 132 2.38 11.08 -2.92
CA ALA A 132 3.05 11.48 -1.69
C ALA A 132 3.01 13.00 -1.47
N ALA A 133 2.97 13.79 -2.55
CA ALA A 133 2.84 15.26 -2.47
C ALA A 133 1.51 15.73 -1.87
N CYS A 134 0.47 14.90 -1.86
CA CYS A 134 -0.84 15.22 -1.29
C CYS A 134 -1.18 14.37 -0.05
N ALA A 135 -0.25 13.59 0.46
CA ALA A 135 -0.44 12.73 1.62
C ALA A 135 0.24 13.29 2.87
N GLU A 136 -0.34 13.03 4.03
CA GLU A 136 0.23 13.39 5.32
C GLU A 136 1.28 12.38 5.78
N LEU A 137 1.17 11.11 5.33
CA LEU A 137 2.10 10.07 5.75
C LEU A 137 2.29 9.03 4.65
N VAL A 138 3.53 8.64 4.44
CA VAL A 138 3.90 7.50 3.60
C VAL A 138 4.50 6.41 4.47
N VAL A 139 3.97 5.21 4.37
CA VAL A 139 4.47 3.99 5.02
C VAL A 139 5.03 3.07 3.94
N TRP A 140 6.28 2.67 4.09
CA TRP A 140 6.90 1.66 3.23
C TRP A 140 6.89 0.30 3.93
N VAL A 141 6.35 -0.71 3.27
CA VAL A 141 6.39 -2.09 3.78
C VAL A 141 7.55 -2.82 3.13
N GLN A 142 8.62 -3.00 3.91
CA GLN A 142 9.83 -3.70 3.48
C GLN A 142 9.74 -5.18 3.86
N SER A 143 10.04 -6.07 2.93
CA SER A 143 10.05 -7.51 3.20
C SER A 143 11.18 -8.21 2.45
N ASP A 144 11.52 -9.41 2.93
CA ASP A 144 12.41 -10.30 2.20
C ASP A 144 11.82 -10.63 0.81
N ARG A 145 12.65 -10.50 -0.23
CA ARG A 145 12.24 -10.65 -1.63
C ARG A 145 11.74 -12.07 -1.95
N ASP A 146 12.42 -13.07 -1.44
CA ASP A 146 12.08 -14.46 -1.74
C ASP A 146 10.78 -14.85 -1.03
N GLU A 147 10.59 -14.34 0.20
CA GLU A 147 9.37 -14.53 0.96
C GLU A 147 8.18 -13.79 0.33
N ALA A 148 8.38 -12.56 -0.15
CA ALA A 148 7.35 -11.82 -0.88
C ALA A 148 6.91 -12.56 -2.14
N ARG A 149 7.88 -13.08 -2.93
CA ARG A 149 7.59 -13.90 -4.11
C ARG A 149 6.82 -15.16 -3.75
N ARG A 150 7.27 -15.90 -2.75
CA ARG A 150 6.60 -17.12 -2.29
C ARG A 150 5.13 -16.85 -1.93
N ARG A 151 4.86 -15.79 -1.20
CA ARG A 151 3.49 -15.38 -0.82
C ARG A 151 2.65 -14.94 -2.01
N GLY A 152 3.22 -14.16 -2.91
CA GLY A 152 2.53 -13.71 -4.12
C GLY A 152 2.09 -14.89 -4.98
N LEU A 153 2.98 -15.86 -5.21
CA LEU A 153 2.66 -17.07 -5.97
C LEU A 153 1.59 -17.93 -5.27
N ALA A 154 1.69 -18.10 -3.94
CA ALA A 154 0.70 -18.85 -3.17
C ALA A 154 -0.69 -18.21 -3.26
N ARG A 155 -0.78 -16.91 -3.07
CA ARG A 155 -2.02 -16.12 -3.22
C ARG A 155 -2.62 -16.30 -4.61
N ASP A 156 -1.82 -16.21 -5.67
CA ASP A 156 -2.33 -16.30 -7.04
C ASP A 156 -2.84 -17.71 -7.37
N VAL A 157 -2.26 -18.75 -6.78
CA VAL A 157 -2.79 -20.12 -6.83
C VAL A 157 -4.10 -20.24 -6.07
N GLU A 158 -4.21 -19.68 -4.87
CA GLU A 158 -5.45 -19.65 -4.08
C GLU A 158 -6.59 -18.91 -4.82
N LEU A 159 -6.25 -17.90 -5.61
CA LEU A 159 -7.19 -17.17 -6.48
C LEU A 159 -7.55 -17.93 -7.77
N GLY A 160 -7.07 -19.16 -7.93
CA GLY A 160 -7.48 -20.08 -9.00
C GLY A 160 -6.53 -20.15 -10.19
N ARG A 161 -5.36 -19.54 -10.14
CA ARG A 161 -4.34 -19.74 -11.17
C ARG A 161 -3.68 -21.13 -11.00
N SER A 162 -3.26 -21.74 -12.12
CA SER A 162 -2.36 -22.88 -12.03
C SER A 162 -1.01 -22.44 -11.44
N PRO A 163 -0.22 -23.35 -10.83
CA PRO A 163 1.11 -22.99 -10.34
C PRO A 163 2.02 -22.37 -11.40
N GLN A 164 1.98 -22.89 -12.63
CA GLN A 164 2.70 -22.33 -13.75
C GLN A 164 2.16 -20.94 -14.15
N GLY A 165 0.85 -20.78 -14.21
CA GLY A 165 0.20 -19.49 -14.54
C GLY A 165 0.43 -18.41 -13.46
N ALA A 166 0.63 -18.81 -12.20
CA ALA A 166 1.00 -17.88 -11.13
C ALA A 166 2.44 -17.35 -11.33
N VAL A 167 3.37 -18.23 -11.75
CA VAL A 167 4.75 -17.82 -12.06
C VAL A 167 4.77 -16.87 -13.26
N GLU A 168 4.09 -17.22 -14.35
CA GLU A 168 4.01 -16.39 -15.55
C GLU A 168 3.42 -15.01 -15.25
N PHE A 169 2.33 -14.97 -14.49
CA PHE A 169 1.71 -13.72 -14.06
C PHE A 169 2.62 -12.89 -13.15
N TRP A 170 3.34 -13.53 -12.21
CA TRP A 170 4.32 -12.86 -11.37
C TRP A 170 5.43 -12.22 -12.20
N ASP A 171 6.00 -12.98 -13.14
CA ASP A 171 7.11 -12.50 -13.97
C ASP A 171 6.67 -11.35 -14.89
N GLU A 172 5.44 -11.41 -15.45
CA GLU A 172 4.84 -10.31 -16.20
C GLU A 172 4.65 -9.06 -15.32
N TRP A 173 4.12 -9.24 -14.09
CA TRP A 173 3.93 -8.14 -13.16
C TRP A 173 5.26 -7.47 -12.78
N MET A 174 6.31 -8.25 -12.53
CA MET A 174 7.64 -7.72 -12.20
C MET A 174 8.24 -6.87 -13.32
N GLN A 175 7.89 -7.11 -14.58
CA GLN A 175 8.32 -6.27 -15.70
C GLN A 175 7.78 -4.83 -15.60
N ALA A 176 6.65 -4.62 -14.96
CA ALA A 176 6.09 -3.29 -14.71
C ALA A 176 6.55 -2.73 -13.35
N GLU A 177 6.56 -3.55 -12.30
CA GLU A 177 6.85 -3.13 -10.93
C GLU A 177 8.31 -2.73 -10.73
N GLU A 178 9.27 -3.54 -11.19
CA GLU A 178 10.69 -3.32 -10.92
C GLU A 178 11.22 -2.01 -11.54
N PRO A 179 10.97 -1.69 -12.82
CA PRO A 179 11.41 -0.42 -13.39
C PRO A 179 10.75 0.79 -12.72
N PHE A 180 9.48 0.68 -12.36
CA PHE A 180 8.77 1.74 -11.66
C PHE A 180 9.40 2.02 -10.29
N LEU A 181 9.57 1.01 -9.46
CA LEU A 181 10.15 1.16 -8.13
C LEU A 181 11.61 1.64 -8.18
N ALA A 182 12.38 1.20 -9.19
CA ALA A 182 13.74 1.66 -9.40
C ALA A 182 13.83 3.15 -9.74
N ALA A 183 12.87 3.66 -10.51
CA ALA A 183 12.82 5.06 -10.92
C ALA A 183 12.22 5.97 -9.83
N ASP A 184 11.10 5.57 -9.24
CA ASP A 184 10.33 6.40 -8.30
C ASP A 184 10.90 6.37 -6.87
N ARG A 185 11.42 5.23 -6.41
CA ARG A 185 12.00 5.02 -5.07
C ARG A 185 11.08 5.45 -3.93
N PRO A 186 9.87 4.91 -3.79
CA PRO A 186 8.90 5.37 -2.79
C PRO A 186 9.41 5.27 -1.35
N TRP A 187 10.32 4.33 -1.05
CA TRP A 187 10.97 4.22 0.26
C TRP A 187 11.76 5.46 0.68
N SER A 188 12.21 6.29 -0.28
CA SER A 188 12.93 7.54 0.00
C SER A 188 12.04 8.67 0.53
N ARG A 189 10.72 8.46 0.51
CA ARG A 189 9.71 9.40 1.03
C ARG A 189 8.95 8.85 2.23
N ALA A 190 9.21 7.60 2.59
CA ALA A 190 8.53 6.97 3.72
C ALA A 190 8.87 7.68 5.04
N SER A 191 7.86 8.02 5.82
CA SER A 191 8.02 8.51 7.19
C SER A 191 8.19 7.36 8.18
N LEU A 192 7.65 6.20 7.85
CA LEU A 192 7.72 4.97 8.64
C LEU A 192 7.94 3.78 7.72
N VAL A 193 8.78 2.86 8.17
CA VAL A 193 9.00 1.58 7.49
C VAL A 193 8.44 0.47 8.37
N VAL A 194 7.68 -0.44 7.77
CA VAL A 194 7.09 -1.61 8.42
C VAL A 194 7.76 -2.87 7.90
N ASN A 195 8.13 -3.78 8.80
CA ASN A 195 8.64 -5.10 8.41
C ASN A 195 7.49 -6.02 8.00
N GLY A 196 7.40 -6.31 6.73
CA GLY A 196 6.39 -7.19 6.16
C GLY A 196 6.82 -8.65 6.00
N THR A 197 8.02 -9.03 6.46
CA THR A 197 8.55 -10.39 6.26
C THR A 197 7.73 -11.44 6.99
N SER A 198 7.21 -11.12 8.18
CA SER A 198 6.38 -12.02 8.99
C SER A 198 4.96 -11.46 9.14
N PRO A 199 4.04 -11.71 8.19
CA PRO A 199 2.70 -11.12 8.24
C PRO A 199 1.86 -11.61 9.43
N GLU A 200 2.17 -12.76 10.02
CA GLU A 200 1.50 -13.22 11.25
C GLU A 200 1.87 -12.34 12.44
N GLU A 201 3.12 -11.93 12.55
CA GLU A 201 3.57 -10.96 13.56
C GLU A 201 2.94 -9.59 13.33
N LEU A 202 2.76 -9.18 12.07
CA LEU A 202 2.07 -7.93 11.72
C LEU A 202 0.63 -7.83 12.24
N ARG A 203 -0.01 -8.94 12.58
CA ARG A 203 -1.37 -8.95 13.14
C ARG A 203 -1.44 -8.62 14.62
N THR A 204 -0.38 -8.88 15.35
CA THR A 204 -0.33 -8.70 16.80
C THR A 204 0.76 -7.72 17.23
N ARG A 205 1.86 -7.66 16.52
CA ARG A 205 3.01 -6.81 16.81
C ARG A 205 3.62 -6.34 15.50
N THR A 206 3.89 -5.06 15.37
CA THR A 206 4.48 -4.48 14.17
C THR A 206 5.92 -4.08 14.45
N LEU A 207 6.85 -4.64 13.67
CA LEU A 207 8.22 -4.14 13.66
C LEU A 207 8.29 -2.91 12.77
N VAL A 208 8.68 -1.78 13.33
CA VAL A 208 8.80 -0.51 12.62
C VAL A 208 10.23 0.01 12.68
N ALA A 209 10.59 0.80 11.69
CA ALA A 209 11.82 1.58 11.66
C ALA A 209 11.51 2.99 11.14
N PRO A 210 12.31 3.99 11.52
CA PRO A 210 12.14 5.33 10.95
C PRO A 210 12.49 5.34 9.46
N GLY A 211 11.78 6.15 8.69
CA GLY A 211 12.13 6.55 7.34
C GLY A 211 12.68 7.99 7.34
N PRO A 212 13.05 8.51 6.18
CA PRO A 212 13.17 7.82 4.89
C PRO A 212 14.37 6.86 4.80
N LEU A 213 14.32 5.91 3.85
CA LEU A 213 15.44 5.03 3.59
C LEU A 213 16.34 5.59 2.49
N GLY A 214 17.67 5.54 2.71
CA GLY A 214 18.66 5.95 1.74
C GLY A 214 18.82 7.47 1.57
N ALA A 215 18.42 8.24 2.59
CA ALA A 215 18.71 9.66 2.70
C ALA A 215 20.17 9.90 3.11
#